data_48b4bf47f2bf816b44a9a5828b5f51ca
#
_entry.id   48b4bf47f2bf816b44a9a5828b5f51ca
#
_cell.length_a   1.000
_cell.length_b   1.000
_cell.length_c   1.000
_cell.angle_alpha   90.00
_cell.angle_beta   90.00
_cell.angle_gamma   90.00
#
_symmetry.space_group_name_H-M   'P 1'
#
loop_
_entity.id
_entity.type
_entity.pdbx_description
1 polymer ?
#
loop_
_entity_poly.entity_id
_entity_poly.type
_entity_poly.pdbx_seq_one_letter_code
_entity_poly.pdbx_strand_id
1 'polypeptide(L)'
;SRERSVAAIQEAMAEEQKIFLTAQKSIDTEDPKMEDVYEIGTVGTIKQIIKLPKHIVRVLVSGEMRGRLKEIEYTDLYLRANVELLDDSEEILPEDVNTEAMERGLKDMFVSYAAKNGKMSKEAVSQLVEMKGLRKLVDEIAANIPLYYTDQQDILNETDLLKRYEKLAFKLVNEVQIIDIKESKRKSR
;
A
#
# COMPACT_ATOMS: atom_id res chain seq x y z
N SER A 1 -19.41 7.72 -3.07
CA SER A 1 -19.27 8.69 -4.18
C SER A 1 -18.06 9.58 -3.94
N ARG A 2 -17.49 10.16 -5.00
CA ARG A 2 -16.33 11.06 -4.90
C ARG A 2 -16.60 12.28 -4.02
N GLU A 3 -17.84 12.76 -4.01
CA GLU A 3 -18.25 13.89 -3.16
C GLU A 3 -18.14 13.58 -1.68
N ARG A 4 -18.55 12.41 -1.23
CA ARG A 4 -18.40 11.96 0.15
C ARG A 4 -16.92 11.82 0.55
N SER A 5 -16.06 11.34 -0.36
CA SER A 5 -14.61 11.28 -0.10
C SER A 5 -13.99 12.67 0.04
N VAL A 6 -14.41 13.64 -0.78
CA VAL A 6 -13.95 15.02 -0.67
C VAL A 6 -14.42 15.65 0.65
N ALA A 7 -15.68 15.42 1.05
CA ALA A 7 -16.21 15.89 2.31
C ALA A 7 -15.47 15.30 3.52
N ALA A 8 -15.16 14.00 3.50
CA ALA A 8 -14.36 13.34 4.53
C ALA A 8 -12.97 13.96 4.68
N ILE A 9 -12.30 14.28 3.56
CA ILE A 9 -11.00 14.92 3.54
C ILE A 9 -11.08 16.34 4.15
N GLN A 10 -12.11 17.11 3.81
CA GLN A 10 -12.31 18.46 4.35
C GLN A 10 -12.55 18.44 5.85
N GLU A 11 -13.36 17.50 6.33
CA GLU A 11 -13.61 17.32 7.76
C GLU A 11 -12.34 16.90 8.50
N ALA A 12 -11.60 15.94 7.98
CA ALA A 12 -10.34 15.50 8.57
C ALA A 12 -9.32 16.66 8.68
N MET A 13 -9.27 17.55 7.69
CA MET A 13 -8.39 18.74 7.74
C MET A 13 -8.80 19.75 8.80
N ALA A 14 -10.08 19.84 9.12
CA ALA A 14 -10.58 20.71 10.18
C ALA A 14 -10.29 20.15 11.59
N GLU A 15 -10.04 18.86 11.68
CA GLU A 15 -9.77 18.15 12.94
C GLU A 15 -8.28 17.76 13.06
N GLU A 16 -8.01 16.47 13.25
CA GLU A 16 -6.66 15.93 13.50
C GLU A 16 -5.90 15.55 12.23
N GLN A 17 -6.45 15.80 11.05
CA GLN A 17 -5.90 15.43 9.74
C GLN A 17 -5.78 13.91 9.54
N LYS A 18 -6.38 13.10 10.41
CA LYS A 18 -6.39 11.64 10.31
C LYS A 18 -7.44 11.16 9.33
N ILE A 19 -7.06 10.17 8.53
CA ILE A 19 -7.95 9.52 7.57
C ILE A 19 -7.69 8.02 7.51
N PHE A 20 -8.75 7.25 7.32
CA PHE A 20 -8.66 5.84 7.01
C PHE A 20 -8.90 5.61 5.53
N LEU A 21 -7.98 4.94 4.88
CA LEU A 21 -8.03 4.61 3.46
C LEU A 21 -8.23 3.10 3.30
N THR A 22 -9.29 2.72 2.63
CA THR A 22 -9.54 1.34 2.23
C THR A 22 -10.01 1.25 0.79
N ALA A 23 -9.74 0.13 0.13
CA ALA A 23 -10.17 -0.10 -1.24
C ALA A 23 -11.58 -0.71 -1.29
N GLN A 24 -12.32 -0.38 -2.36
CA GLN A 24 -13.55 -1.08 -2.69
C GLN A 24 -13.24 -2.43 -3.35
N LYS A 25 -14.07 -3.43 -3.10
CA LYS A 25 -13.98 -4.74 -3.76
C LYS A 25 -14.42 -4.68 -5.22
N SER A 26 -15.34 -3.75 -5.54
CA SER A 26 -15.75 -3.45 -6.91
C SER A 26 -15.76 -1.95 -7.15
N ILE A 27 -15.21 -1.52 -8.28
CA ILE A 27 -15.17 -0.11 -8.69
C ILE A 27 -16.56 0.42 -9.06
N ASP A 28 -17.48 -0.47 -9.41
CA ASP A 28 -18.82 -0.12 -9.88
C ASP A 28 -19.81 0.18 -8.75
N THR A 29 -19.41 -0.05 -7.50
CA THR A 29 -20.27 0.24 -6.34
C THR A 29 -20.27 1.74 -6.06
N GLU A 30 -21.40 2.40 -6.32
CA GLU A 30 -21.54 3.85 -6.15
C GLU A 30 -21.62 4.28 -4.69
N ASP A 31 -22.32 3.52 -3.85
CA ASP A 31 -22.52 3.80 -2.42
C ASP A 31 -22.07 2.59 -1.57
N PRO A 32 -20.76 2.44 -1.36
CA PRO A 32 -20.21 1.25 -0.73
C PRO A 32 -20.64 1.13 0.73
N LYS A 33 -21.06 -0.08 1.09
CA LYS A 33 -21.31 -0.50 2.47
C LYS A 33 -20.09 -1.22 3.01
N MET A 34 -20.16 -1.65 4.26
CA MET A 34 -19.05 -2.34 4.91
C MET A 34 -18.62 -3.62 4.19
N GLU A 35 -19.57 -4.36 3.63
CA GLU A 35 -19.30 -5.57 2.84
C GLU A 35 -18.63 -5.30 1.49
N ASP A 36 -18.73 -4.08 0.98
CA ASP A 36 -18.20 -3.67 -0.34
C ASP A 36 -16.77 -3.16 -0.29
N VAL A 37 -16.22 -2.97 0.91
CA VAL A 37 -14.84 -2.50 1.11
C VAL A 37 -14.00 -3.58 1.78
N TYR A 38 -12.68 -3.46 1.65
CA TYR A 38 -11.78 -4.33 2.37
C TYR A 38 -11.70 -3.91 3.84
N GLU A 39 -11.62 -4.91 4.71
CA GLU A 39 -11.56 -4.71 6.16
C GLU A 39 -10.23 -4.09 6.60
N ILE A 40 -9.13 -4.51 5.99
CA ILE A 40 -7.81 -3.96 6.27
C ILE A 40 -7.52 -2.79 5.32
N GLY A 41 -7.17 -1.67 5.91
CA GLY A 41 -6.77 -0.46 5.22
C GLY A 41 -5.61 0.22 5.90
N THR A 42 -5.37 1.48 5.53
CA THR A 42 -4.27 2.30 6.04
C THR A 42 -4.81 3.51 6.77
N VAL A 43 -4.39 3.70 8.01
CA VAL A 43 -4.55 4.95 8.75
C VAL A 43 -3.39 5.86 8.38
N GLY A 44 -3.70 7.09 8.03
CA GLY A 44 -2.70 8.06 7.64
C GLY A 44 -3.07 9.48 8.03
N THR A 45 -2.13 10.39 7.78
CA THR A 45 -2.30 11.82 8.01
C THR A 45 -2.30 12.56 6.68
N ILE A 46 -3.28 13.42 6.47
CA ILE A 46 -3.34 14.31 5.31
C ILE A 46 -2.29 15.40 5.49
N LYS A 47 -1.36 15.47 4.54
CA LYS A 47 -0.27 16.46 4.54
C LYS A 47 -0.60 17.69 3.70
N GLN A 48 -1.30 17.49 2.60
CA GLN A 48 -1.62 18.56 1.67
C GLN A 48 -2.87 18.26 0.87
N ILE A 49 -3.67 19.29 0.59
CA ILE A 49 -4.79 19.25 -0.35
C ILE A 49 -4.55 20.31 -1.43
N ILE A 50 -4.64 19.90 -2.67
CA ILE A 50 -4.54 20.78 -3.84
C ILE A 50 -5.86 20.69 -4.61
N LYS A 51 -6.55 21.82 -4.72
CA LYS A 51 -7.75 21.93 -5.57
C LYS A 51 -7.32 22.25 -7.00
N LEU A 52 -7.70 21.40 -7.93
CA LEU A 52 -7.42 21.54 -9.35
C LEU A 52 -8.70 21.95 -10.10
N PRO A 53 -8.60 22.48 -11.35
CA PRO A 53 -9.76 22.73 -12.18
C PRO A 53 -10.65 21.49 -12.35
N LYS A 54 -11.92 21.70 -12.71
CA LYS A 54 -12.93 20.64 -12.90
C LYS A 54 -13.26 19.85 -11.63
N HIS A 55 -13.24 20.49 -10.47
CA HIS A 55 -13.56 19.87 -9.17
C HIS A 55 -12.69 18.67 -8.80
N ILE A 56 -11.47 18.60 -9.36
CA ILE A 56 -10.49 17.57 -9.00
C ILE A 56 -9.77 18.00 -7.74
N VAL A 57 -9.69 17.10 -6.77
CA VAL A 57 -8.94 17.29 -5.53
C VAL A 57 -7.79 16.30 -5.52
N ARG A 58 -6.56 16.80 -5.39
CA ARG A 58 -5.37 15.98 -5.17
C ARG A 58 -4.97 16.08 -3.71
N VAL A 59 -4.75 14.93 -3.09
CA VAL A 59 -4.44 14.83 -1.68
C VAL A 59 -3.13 14.09 -1.50
N LEU A 60 -2.23 14.65 -0.68
CA LEU A 60 -1.03 13.98 -0.23
C LEU A 60 -1.29 13.40 1.16
N VAL A 61 -1.22 12.09 1.29
CA VAL A 61 -1.42 11.37 2.55
C VAL A 61 -0.14 10.63 2.91
N SER A 62 0.28 10.73 4.17
CA SER A 62 1.33 9.90 4.75
C SER A 62 0.66 8.71 5.45
N GLY A 63 0.88 7.50 4.93
CA GLY A 63 0.45 6.28 5.60
C GLY A 63 1.28 6.06 6.87
N GLU A 64 0.62 5.65 7.96
CA GLU A 64 1.27 5.47 9.25
C GLU A 64 1.17 4.03 9.74
N MET A 65 -0.01 3.43 9.61
CA MET A 65 -0.31 2.15 10.26
C MET A 65 -1.43 1.42 9.52
N ARG A 66 -1.42 0.10 9.59
CA ARG A 66 -2.59 -0.70 9.22
C ARG A 66 -3.73 -0.47 10.20
N GLY A 67 -4.94 -0.51 9.69
CA GLY A 67 -6.15 -0.45 10.50
C GLY A 67 -7.15 -1.51 10.05
N ARG A 68 -7.90 -2.03 11.00
CA ARG A 68 -9.03 -2.93 10.76
C ARG A 68 -10.32 -2.17 10.91
N LEU A 69 -11.10 -2.10 9.85
CA LEU A 69 -12.41 -1.47 9.86
C LEU A 69 -13.37 -2.28 10.73
N LYS A 70 -13.92 -1.66 11.76
CA LYS A 70 -14.90 -2.27 12.68
C LYS A 70 -16.32 -1.89 12.32
N GLU A 71 -16.53 -0.63 11.97
CA GLU A 71 -17.84 -0.08 11.71
C GLU A 71 -17.74 1.14 10.79
N ILE A 72 -18.76 1.34 9.95
CA ILE A 72 -18.94 2.56 9.18
C ILE A 72 -20.16 3.31 9.71
N GLU A 73 -19.96 4.52 10.15
CA GLU A 73 -21.01 5.47 10.48
C GLU A 73 -21.31 6.35 9.25
N TYR A 74 -22.55 6.30 8.80
CA TYR A 74 -22.99 7.09 7.64
C TYR A 74 -23.51 8.44 8.12
N THR A 75 -22.75 9.50 7.86
CA THR A 75 -23.25 10.88 8.03
C THR A 75 -23.92 11.35 6.72
N ASP A 76 -24.60 12.49 6.77
CA ASP A 76 -25.22 13.05 5.57
C ASP A 76 -24.19 13.47 4.51
N LEU A 77 -22.97 13.82 4.92
CA LEU A 77 -21.93 14.37 4.05
C LEU A 77 -20.82 13.39 3.73
N TYR A 78 -20.40 12.55 4.68
CA TYR A 78 -19.24 11.66 4.54
C TYR A 78 -19.42 10.34 5.31
N LEU A 79 -18.47 9.45 5.15
CA LEU A 79 -18.37 8.21 5.92
C LEU A 79 -17.34 8.38 7.02
N ARG A 80 -17.70 8.04 8.24
CA ARG A 80 -16.79 7.95 9.39
C ARG A 80 -16.51 6.48 9.69
N ALA A 81 -15.26 6.13 9.92
CA ALA A 81 -14.85 4.77 10.22
C ALA A 81 -14.44 4.63 11.69
N ASN A 82 -14.92 3.58 12.34
CA ASN A 82 -14.36 3.10 13.59
C ASN A 82 -13.33 2.03 13.26
N VAL A 83 -12.07 2.26 13.63
CA VAL A 83 -10.91 1.49 13.17
C VAL A 83 -10.10 1.01 14.36
N GLU A 84 -9.81 -0.30 14.40
CA GLU A 84 -8.81 -0.89 15.29
C GLU A 84 -7.43 -0.70 14.67
N LEU A 85 -6.51 -0.05 15.39
CA LEU A 85 -5.13 0.10 14.94
C LEU A 85 -4.38 -1.22 15.07
N LEU A 86 -3.70 -1.64 14.02
CA LEU A 86 -2.89 -2.85 13.97
C LEU A 86 -1.41 -2.46 14.00
N ASP A 87 -0.89 -2.30 15.20
CA ASP A 87 0.53 -2.02 15.40
C ASP A 87 1.32 -3.33 15.47
N ASP A 88 2.13 -3.59 14.46
CA ASP A 88 3.01 -4.75 14.38
C ASP A 88 4.47 -4.43 14.80
N SER A 89 4.73 -3.22 15.32
CA SER A 89 6.08 -2.77 15.68
C SER A 89 6.69 -3.59 16.83
N GLU A 90 5.85 -4.14 17.70
CA GLU A 90 6.25 -4.95 18.85
C GLU A 90 6.13 -6.47 18.59
N GLU A 91 5.79 -6.90 17.37
CA GLU A 91 5.73 -8.32 17.03
C GLU A 91 7.09 -8.98 17.24
N ILE A 92 7.13 -9.99 18.10
CA ILE A 92 8.34 -10.76 18.38
C ILE A 92 8.47 -11.84 17.31
N LEU A 93 9.54 -11.74 16.52
CA LEU A 93 9.86 -12.77 15.53
C LEU A 93 10.54 -13.98 16.22
N PRO A 94 10.38 -15.20 15.67
CA PRO A 94 11.09 -16.38 16.16
C PRO A 94 12.61 -16.16 16.18
N GLU A 95 13.30 -16.71 17.17
CA GLU A 95 14.77 -16.52 17.38
C GLU A 95 15.61 -17.05 16.21
N ASP A 96 15.12 -18.01 15.47
CA ASP A 96 15.78 -18.59 14.29
C ASP A 96 15.64 -17.76 13.02
N VAL A 97 14.85 -16.67 13.05
CA VAL A 97 14.65 -15.79 11.91
C VAL A 97 15.81 -14.82 11.76
N ASN A 98 16.53 -14.95 10.67
CA ASN A 98 17.62 -14.03 10.32
C ASN A 98 17.06 -12.85 9.49
N THR A 99 16.61 -11.79 10.18
CA THR A 99 16.04 -10.60 9.55
C THR A 99 17.03 -9.88 8.63
N GLU A 100 18.32 -9.87 8.96
CA GLU A 100 19.35 -9.23 8.12
C GLU A 100 19.52 -9.96 6.79
N ALA A 101 19.48 -11.29 6.81
CA ALA A 101 19.54 -12.08 5.59
C ALA A 101 18.28 -11.89 4.74
N MET A 102 17.11 -11.79 5.37
CA MET A 102 15.84 -11.52 4.69
C MET A 102 15.84 -10.12 4.07
N GLU A 103 16.30 -9.09 4.78
CA GLU A 103 16.44 -7.73 4.24
C GLU A 103 17.36 -7.72 3.01
N ARG A 104 18.51 -8.35 3.09
CA ARG A 104 19.45 -8.44 1.97
C ARG A 104 18.83 -9.13 0.77
N GLY A 105 18.23 -10.30 0.97
CA GLY A 105 17.57 -11.05 -0.09
C GLY A 105 16.44 -10.25 -0.76
N LEU A 106 15.65 -9.54 0.02
CA LEU A 106 14.56 -8.70 -0.51
C LEU A 106 15.11 -7.50 -1.32
N LYS A 107 16.18 -6.86 -0.84
CA LYS A 107 16.87 -5.77 -1.57
C LYS A 107 17.45 -6.26 -2.89
N ASP A 108 18.07 -7.42 -2.92
CA ASP A 108 18.63 -8.01 -4.15
C ASP A 108 17.52 -8.33 -5.16
N MET A 109 16.40 -8.90 -4.73
CA MET A 109 15.23 -9.13 -5.58
C MET A 109 14.65 -7.82 -6.12
N PHE A 110 14.55 -6.80 -5.28
CA PHE A 110 14.04 -5.49 -5.67
C PHE A 110 14.95 -4.78 -6.67
N VAL A 111 16.27 -4.79 -6.47
CA VAL A 111 17.26 -4.22 -7.41
C VAL A 111 17.17 -4.92 -8.77
N SER A 112 17.08 -6.25 -8.77
CA SER A 112 16.90 -7.02 -10.00
C SER A 112 15.62 -6.64 -10.74
N TYR A 113 14.52 -6.52 -10.02
CA TYR A 113 13.25 -6.05 -10.57
C TYR A 113 13.36 -4.63 -11.16
N ALA A 114 13.92 -3.69 -10.38
CA ALA A 114 14.04 -2.29 -10.79
C ALA A 114 14.91 -2.13 -12.05
N ALA A 115 16.02 -2.87 -12.14
CA ALA A 115 16.89 -2.87 -13.31
C ALA A 115 16.17 -3.35 -14.58
N LYS A 116 15.32 -4.36 -14.49
CA LYS A 116 14.55 -4.89 -15.62
C LYS A 116 13.35 -4.02 -15.97
N ASN A 117 12.68 -3.46 -14.98
CA ASN A 117 11.52 -2.59 -15.21
C ASN A 117 11.91 -1.27 -15.89
N GLY A 118 13.06 -0.69 -15.57
CA GLY A 118 13.59 0.51 -16.17
C GLY A 118 12.76 1.81 -15.94
N LYS A 119 11.71 1.75 -15.12
CA LYS A 119 10.80 2.88 -14.85
C LYS A 119 11.09 3.59 -13.54
N MET A 120 11.89 3.00 -12.68
CA MET A 120 12.24 3.58 -11.39
C MET A 120 13.49 4.44 -11.50
N SER A 121 13.48 5.61 -10.85
CA SER A 121 14.68 6.44 -10.79
C SER A 121 15.76 5.79 -9.91
N LYS A 122 17.02 6.09 -10.19
CA LYS A 122 18.14 5.57 -9.41
C LYS A 122 18.07 6.03 -7.95
N GLU A 123 17.58 7.25 -7.74
CA GLU A 123 17.40 7.84 -6.40
C GLU A 123 16.36 7.06 -5.60
N ALA A 124 15.22 6.70 -6.20
CA ALA A 124 14.18 5.92 -5.54
C ALA A 124 14.68 4.52 -5.18
N VAL A 125 15.43 3.88 -6.08
CA VAL A 125 16.04 2.57 -5.81
C VAL A 125 17.06 2.66 -4.67
N SER A 126 17.93 3.68 -4.68
CA SER A 126 18.95 3.90 -3.64
C SER A 126 18.32 4.10 -2.26
N GLN A 127 17.26 4.92 -2.18
CA GLN A 127 16.54 5.16 -0.92
C GLN A 127 15.98 3.86 -0.31
N LEU A 128 15.41 2.99 -1.14
CA LEU A 128 14.89 1.70 -0.67
C LEU A 128 16.00 0.73 -0.24
N VAL A 129 17.11 0.70 -0.97
CA VAL A 129 18.26 -0.17 -0.66
C VAL A 129 18.96 0.26 0.65
N GLU A 130 19.01 1.55 0.94
CA GLU A 130 19.60 2.09 2.17
C GLU A 130 18.70 1.92 3.41
N MET A 131 17.40 1.63 3.18
CA MET A 131 16.44 1.47 4.27
C MET A 131 16.80 0.29 5.16
N LYS A 132 16.60 0.45 6.46
CA LYS A 132 16.80 -0.58 7.49
C LYS A 132 15.47 -0.93 8.15
N GLY A 133 15.38 -2.18 8.57
CA GLY A 133 14.19 -2.72 9.23
C GLY A 133 13.27 -3.46 8.26
N LEU A 134 13.12 -4.77 8.47
CA LEU A 134 12.40 -5.67 7.57
C LEU A 134 10.94 -5.24 7.35
N ARG A 135 10.22 -4.82 8.41
CA ARG A 135 8.83 -4.37 8.33
C ARG A 135 8.68 -3.21 7.35
N LYS A 136 9.46 -2.15 7.61
CA LYS A 136 9.42 -0.94 6.81
C LYS A 136 9.82 -1.22 5.37
N LEU A 137 10.85 -2.04 5.18
CA LEU A 137 11.32 -2.41 3.84
C LEU A 137 10.26 -3.17 3.04
N VAL A 138 9.58 -4.13 3.65
CA VAL A 138 8.51 -4.90 3.01
C VAL A 138 7.38 -3.99 2.56
N ASP A 139 6.92 -3.11 3.42
CA ASP A 139 5.80 -2.22 3.11
C ASP A 139 6.17 -1.15 2.07
N GLU A 140 7.37 -0.58 2.15
CA GLU A 140 7.83 0.41 1.17
C GLU A 140 8.08 -0.19 -0.21
N ILE A 141 8.64 -1.37 -0.31
CA ILE A 141 8.79 -2.06 -1.59
C ILE A 141 7.41 -2.38 -2.18
N ALA A 142 6.49 -2.92 -1.37
CA ALA A 142 5.13 -3.23 -1.82
C ALA A 142 4.39 -2.00 -2.37
N ALA A 143 4.58 -0.84 -1.74
CA ALA A 143 3.98 0.42 -2.17
C ALA A 143 4.59 0.97 -3.47
N ASN A 144 5.85 0.64 -3.77
CA ASN A 144 6.59 1.20 -4.91
C ASN A 144 6.62 0.31 -6.16
N ILE A 145 6.16 -0.94 -6.08
CA ILE A 145 6.03 -1.81 -7.26
C ILE A 145 4.63 -1.71 -7.88
N PRO A 146 4.50 -1.64 -9.21
CA PRO A 146 3.22 -1.45 -9.89
C PRO A 146 2.43 -2.77 -9.98
N LEU A 147 1.95 -3.25 -8.85
CA LEU A 147 1.04 -4.38 -8.78
C LEU A 147 -0.41 -3.95 -9.06
N TYR A 148 -1.25 -4.91 -9.45
CA TYR A 148 -2.69 -4.69 -9.43
C TYR A 148 -3.16 -4.40 -8.01
N TYR A 149 -4.21 -3.57 -7.86
CA TYR A 149 -4.70 -3.19 -6.53
C TYR A 149 -5.12 -4.39 -5.67
N THR A 150 -5.62 -5.46 -6.27
CA THR A 150 -5.95 -6.72 -5.57
C THR A 150 -4.72 -7.41 -5.00
N ASP A 151 -3.57 -7.36 -5.70
CA ASP A 151 -2.31 -7.90 -5.23
C ASP A 151 -1.69 -7.03 -4.13
N GLN A 152 -1.79 -5.71 -4.27
CA GLN A 152 -1.40 -4.79 -3.21
C GLN A 152 -2.25 -4.98 -1.96
N GLN A 153 -3.56 -5.17 -2.13
CA GLN A 153 -4.47 -5.45 -1.02
C GLN A 153 -4.17 -6.79 -0.35
N ASP A 154 -3.79 -7.82 -1.10
CA ASP A 154 -3.40 -9.11 -0.55
C ASP A 154 -2.17 -9.00 0.38
N ILE A 155 -1.19 -8.18 0.02
CA ILE A 155 -0.05 -7.86 0.89
C ILE A 155 -0.49 -7.04 2.11
N LEU A 156 -1.35 -6.03 1.90
CA LEU A 156 -1.86 -5.19 2.99
C LEU A 156 -2.66 -5.99 4.02
N ASN A 157 -3.48 -6.94 3.55
CA ASN A 157 -4.29 -7.81 4.41
C ASN A 157 -3.45 -8.73 5.31
N GLU A 158 -2.21 -9.03 4.93
CA GLU A 158 -1.36 -9.95 5.69
C GLU A 158 -0.72 -9.22 6.87
N THR A 159 -1.20 -9.49 8.07
CA THR A 159 -0.74 -8.87 9.31
C THR A 159 0.52 -9.53 9.88
N ASP A 160 0.78 -10.81 9.55
CA ASP A 160 2.02 -11.51 9.91
C ASP A 160 3.17 -11.06 9.00
N LEU A 161 4.27 -10.56 9.59
CA LEU A 161 5.40 -10.01 8.84
C LEU A 161 6.09 -11.04 7.95
N LEU A 162 6.29 -12.26 8.43
CA LEU A 162 7.00 -13.30 7.67
C LEU A 162 6.17 -13.75 6.46
N LYS A 163 4.87 -13.94 6.65
CA LYS A 163 3.95 -14.27 5.55
C LYS A 163 3.84 -13.12 4.54
N ARG A 164 3.84 -11.88 5.03
CA ARG A 164 3.84 -10.68 4.16
C ARG A 164 5.10 -10.60 3.33
N TYR A 165 6.25 -10.86 3.94
CA TYR A 165 7.53 -10.97 3.24
C TYR A 165 7.47 -12.03 2.13
N GLU A 166 6.99 -13.24 2.43
CA GLU A 166 6.86 -14.34 1.46
C GLU A 166 5.94 -13.95 0.29
N LYS A 167 4.79 -13.34 0.58
CA LYS A 167 3.87 -12.85 -0.47
C LYS A 167 4.54 -11.81 -1.37
N LEU A 168 5.24 -10.85 -0.79
CA LEU A 168 5.95 -9.82 -1.56
C LEU A 168 7.06 -10.42 -2.40
N ALA A 169 7.90 -11.29 -1.83
CA ALA A 169 8.98 -11.95 -2.54
C ALA A 169 8.45 -12.76 -3.74
N PHE A 170 7.38 -13.51 -3.56
CA PHE A 170 6.72 -14.26 -4.63
C PHE A 170 6.22 -13.34 -5.75
N LYS A 171 5.57 -12.22 -5.41
CA LYS A 171 5.08 -11.26 -6.40
C LYS A 171 6.23 -10.59 -7.16
N LEU A 172 7.33 -10.24 -6.50
CA LEU A 172 8.52 -9.69 -7.15
C LEU A 172 9.13 -10.67 -8.17
N VAL A 173 9.28 -11.94 -7.79
CA VAL A 173 9.79 -12.98 -8.70
C VAL A 173 8.88 -13.13 -9.92
N ASN A 174 7.57 -13.15 -9.72
CA ASN A 174 6.60 -13.25 -10.82
C ASN A 174 6.69 -12.04 -11.75
N GLU A 175 6.81 -10.82 -11.24
CA GLU A 175 6.94 -9.61 -12.05
C GLU A 175 8.22 -9.65 -12.91
N VAL A 176 9.34 -10.12 -12.35
CA VAL A 176 10.58 -10.30 -13.10
C VAL A 176 10.38 -11.31 -14.24
N GLN A 177 9.73 -12.44 -14.00
CA GLN A 177 9.45 -13.46 -15.04
C GLN A 177 8.54 -12.90 -16.14
N ILE A 178 7.52 -12.12 -15.79
CA ILE A 178 6.63 -11.46 -16.78
C ILE A 178 7.42 -10.53 -17.68
N ILE A 179 8.35 -9.74 -17.13
CA ILE A 179 9.22 -8.86 -17.91
C ILE A 179 10.09 -9.67 -18.88
N ASP A 180 10.73 -10.73 -18.40
CA ASP A 180 11.60 -11.60 -19.21
C ASP A 180 10.83 -12.24 -20.39
N ILE A 181 9.61 -12.72 -20.17
CA ILE A 181 8.75 -13.28 -21.21
C ILE A 181 8.39 -12.21 -22.27
N LYS A 182 8.06 -10.98 -21.84
CA LYS A 182 7.73 -9.88 -22.76
C LYS A 182 8.93 -9.49 -23.62
N GLU A 183 10.13 -9.43 -23.03
CA GLU A 183 11.36 -9.11 -23.76
C GLU A 183 11.73 -10.20 -24.77
N SER A 184 11.60 -11.46 -24.41
CA SER A 184 11.86 -12.60 -25.31
C SER A 184 10.94 -12.57 -26.53
N LYS A 185 9.65 -12.28 -26.34
CA LYS A 185 8.68 -12.14 -27.45
C LYS A 185 8.97 -10.94 -28.36
N ARG A 186 9.56 -9.85 -27.85
CA ARG A 186 9.96 -8.69 -28.66
C ARG A 186 11.18 -8.97 -29.53
N LYS A 187 12.12 -9.81 -29.05
CA LYS A 187 13.33 -10.19 -29.80
C LYS A 187 13.07 -11.25 -30.86
N SER A 188 11.91 -11.93 -30.81
CA SER A 188 11.52 -12.98 -31.77
C SER A 188 10.63 -12.46 -32.91
N ARG A 189 10.38 -11.15 -32.97
CA ARG A 189 9.67 -10.44 -34.04
C ARG A 189 10.60 -9.49 -34.78
#